data_b17366f15dbc071c04e6fe9b9b37b6b2
#
_entry.id   b17366f15dbc071c04e6fe9b9b37b6b2
#
_cell.length_a   1.000
_cell.length_b   1.000
_cell.length_c   1.000
_cell.angle_alpha   90.00
_cell.angle_beta   90.00
_cell.angle_gamma   90.00
#
_symmetry.space_group_name_H-M   'P 1'
#
loop_
_entity.id
_entity.type
_entity.pdbx_description
1 polymer ?
#
loop_
_entity_poly.entity_id
_entity_poly.type
_entity_poly.pdbx_seq_one_letter_code
_entity_poly.pdbx_strand_id
1 'polypeptide(L)'
;LSYSRALDCVATAYTTERQSWKRTATGTTARVGAIAVDPKVIPYGTRMYIVSSDGSITYGVATAEDCGGSIKGNRIDLFFDTYYECIQFGVRSCTVYILT
;
A
#
# COMPACT_ATOMS: atom_id res chain seq x y z
N LEU A 1 -11.15 -14.75 -3.71
CA LEU A 1 -11.20 -13.39 -4.24
C LEU A 1 -10.99 -13.39 -5.74
N SER A 2 -11.76 -12.58 -6.44
CA SER A 2 -11.62 -12.40 -7.90
C SER A 2 -10.86 -11.11 -8.17
N TYR A 3 -10.05 -11.13 -9.22
CA TYR A 3 -9.31 -9.94 -9.63
C TYR A 3 -9.39 -9.74 -11.14
N SER A 4 -9.30 -8.48 -11.57
CA SER A 4 -9.38 -8.12 -12.99
C SER A 4 -8.01 -8.05 -13.66
N ARG A 5 -6.98 -7.71 -12.90
CA ARG A 5 -5.60 -7.64 -13.41
C ARG A 5 -4.60 -7.66 -12.25
N ALA A 6 -3.36 -7.96 -12.58
CA ALA A 6 -2.26 -7.93 -11.62
C ALA A 6 -1.20 -6.93 -12.08
N LEU A 7 -0.62 -6.21 -11.13
CA LEU A 7 0.44 -5.24 -11.38
C LEU A 7 1.67 -5.65 -10.58
N ASP A 8 2.85 -5.48 -11.17
CA ASP A 8 4.11 -5.59 -10.46
C ASP A 8 4.49 -4.20 -9.96
N CYS A 9 4.61 -4.07 -8.65
CA CYS A 9 4.91 -2.77 -8.02
C CYS A 9 6.12 -2.88 -7.12
N VAL A 10 6.84 -1.76 -6.97
CA VAL A 10 7.82 -1.61 -5.90
C VAL A 10 7.07 -1.10 -4.68
N ALA A 11 7.21 -1.77 -3.56
CA ALA A 11 6.52 -1.43 -2.31
C ALA A 11 7.51 -0.96 -1.26
N THR A 12 7.17 0.14 -0.62
CA THR A 12 7.86 0.66 0.57
C THR A 12 6.90 0.55 1.75
N ALA A 13 7.33 0.99 2.91
CA ALA A 13 6.53 0.88 4.13
C ALA A 13 6.54 2.21 4.88
N TYR A 14 5.40 2.57 5.47
CA TYR A 14 5.31 3.77 6.29
C TYR A 14 4.38 3.53 7.49
N THR A 15 4.50 4.40 8.47
CA THR A 15 3.68 4.35 9.67
C THR A 15 3.46 5.76 10.22
N THR A 16 2.41 5.93 11.01
CA THR A 16 2.15 7.15 11.75
C THR A 16 2.42 6.97 13.25
N GLU A 17 3.14 5.94 13.63
CA GLU A 17 3.39 5.60 15.05
C GLU A 17 3.96 6.78 15.84
N ARG A 18 4.80 7.62 15.21
CA ARG A 18 5.44 8.77 15.84
C ARG A 18 4.93 10.09 15.29
N GLN A 19 3.77 10.08 14.62
CA GLN A 19 3.19 11.27 14.00
C GLN A 19 1.99 11.76 14.78
N SER A 20 1.79 13.07 14.77
CA SER A 20 0.59 13.66 15.36
C SER A 20 -0.62 13.58 14.42
N TRP A 21 -0.39 13.56 13.12
CA TRP A 21 -1.45 13.44 12.11
C TRP A 21 -1.66 11.97 11.75
N LYS A 22 -2.89 11.60 11.45
CA LYS A 22 -3.25 10.22 11.10
C LYS A 22 -4.26 10.15 9.96
N ARG A 23 -4.37 11.22 9.17
CA ARG A 23 -5.32 11.25 8.05
C ARG A 23 -4.62 10.99 6.73
N THR A 24 -5.29 10.23 5.88
CA THR A 24 -4.86 9.99 4.50
C THR A 24 -5.34 11.12 3.58
N ALA A 25 -4.87 11.13 2.33
CA ALA A 25 -5.26 12.12 1.35
C ALA A 25 -6.77 12.14 1.08
N THR A 26 -7.44 11.00 1.25
CA THR A 26 -8.90 10.90 1.05
C THR A 26 -9.69 11.24 2.31
N GLY A 27 -9.02 11.63 3.38
CA GLY A 27 -9.67 12.04 4.63
C GLY A 27 -9.95 10.90 5.59
N THR A 28 -9.55 9.68 5.28
CA THR A 28 -9.72 8.54 6.17
C THR A 28 -8.58 8.46 7.18
N THR A 29 -8.71 7.61 8.17
CA THR A 29 -7.66 7.39 9.15
C THR A 29 -6.61 6.44 8.58
N ALA A 30 -5.33 6.80 8.70
CA ALA A 30 -4.23 5.93 8.31
C ALA A 30 -4.24 4.68 9.20
N ARG A 31 -4.16 3.51 8.57
CA ARG A 31 -4.27 2.21 9.26
C ARG A 31 -3.74 1.11 8.34
N VAL A 32 -3.49 -0.06 8.90
CA VAL A 32 -3.16 -1.24 8.08
C VAL A 32 -4.31 -1.49 7.10
N GLY A 33 -3.99 -1.61 5.82
CA GLY A 33 -4.96 -1.76 4.75
C GLY A 33 -5.29 -0.47 4.00
N ALA A 34 -4.87 0.70 4.50
CA ALA A 34 -5.01 1.98 3.80
C ALA A 34 -3.64 2.36 3.25
N ILE A 35 -3.45 2.23 1.94
CA ILE A 35 -2.12 2.37 1.34
C ILE A 35 -2.02 3.60 0.45
N ALA A 36 -0.79 4.06 0.26
CA ALA A 36 -0.49 5.17 -0.64
C ALA A 36 -0.15 4.63 -2.03
N VAL A 37 -0.67 5.29 -3.04
CA VAL A 37 -0.53 4.92 -4.45
C VAL A 37 -0.31 6.17 -5.29
N ASP A 38 0.01 5.96 -6.58
CA ASP A 38 -0.14 7.01 -7.58
C ASP A 38 -1.59 6.92 -8.10
N PRO A 39 -2.45 7.90 -7.78
CA PRO A 39 -3.86 7.80 -8.17
C PRO A 39 -4.11 7.86 -9.68
N LYS A 40 -3.09 8.21 -10.47
CA LYS A 40 -3.16 8.12 -11.93
C LYS A 40 -3.00 6.68 -12.43
N VAL A 41 -2.41 5.80 -11.61
CA VAL A 41 -2.20 4.39 -11.93
C VAL A 41 -3.23 3.53 -11.22
N ILE A 42 -3.44 3.77 -9.93
CA ILE A 42 -4.42 3.05 -9.11
C ILE A 42 -5.35 4.10 -8.50
N PRO A 43 -6.57 4.26 -9.04
CA PRO A 43 -7.48 5.27 -8.52
C PRO A 43 -7.83 5.07 -7.04
N TYR A 44 -8.10 6.16 -6.34
CA TYR A 44 -8.57 6.08 -4.95
C TYR A 44 -9.85 5.24 -4.88
N GLY A 45 -9.97 4.46 -3.82
CA GLY A 45 -11.08 3.55 -3.62
C GLY A 45 -10.87 2.17 -4.21
N THR A 46 -9.82 1.97 -5.01
CA THR A 46 -9.50 0.66 -5.57
C THR A 46 -9.15 -0.30 -4.45
N ARG A 47 -9.78 -1.48 -4.45
CA ARG A 47 -9.45 -2.56 -3.51
C ARG A 47 -8.49 -3.52 -4.19
N MET A 48 -7.55 -4.03 -3.44
CA MET A 48 -6.52 -4.90 -3.98
C MET A 48 -6.05 -5.92 -2.95
N TYR A 49 -5.38 -6.95 -3.43
CA TYR A 49 -4.73 -7.96 -2.59
C TYR A 49 -3.25 -7.92 -2.91
N ILE A 50 -2.41 -7.78 -1.89
CA ILE A 50 -0.98 -7.51 -2.07
C ILE A 50 -0.16 -8.62 -1.43
N VAL A 51 0.77 -9.17 -2.21
CA VAL A 51 1.69 -10.21 -1.76
C VAL A 51 3.07 -9.92 -2.34
N SER A 52 4.13 -10.19 -1.59
CA SER A 52 5.49 -10.03 -2.11
C SER A 52 5.69 -10.94 -3.31
N SER A 53 6.49 -10.51 -4.28
CA SER A 53 6.66 -11.25 -5.54
C SER A 53 7.27 -12.63 -5.33
N ASP A 54 8.07 -12.80 -4.26
CA ASP A 54 8.65 -14.10 -3.90
C ASP A 54 7.71 -14.96 -3.02
N GLY A 55 6.54 -14.43 -2.69
CA GLY A 55 5.53 -15.14 -1.89
C GLY A 55 5.80 -15.19 -0.39
N SER A 56 6.89 -14.59 0.08
CA SER A 56 7.28 -14.71 1.49
C SER A 56 6.45 -13.88 2.45
N ILE A 57 5.85 -12.78 1.98
CA ILE A 57 5.05 -11.88 2.81
C ILE A 57 3.72 -11.61 2.12
N THR A 58 2.63 -11.78 2.86
CA THR A 58 1.30 -11.41 2.44
C THR A 58 0.85 -10.18 3.22
N TYR A 59 0.68 -9.04 2.53
CA TYR A 59 0.10 -7.86 3.16
C TYR A 59 -1.41 -8.04 3.31
N GLY A 60 -2.04 -8.56 2.26
CA GLY A 60 -3.47 -8.86 2.27
C GLY A 60 -4.30 -7.80 1.56
N VAL A 61 -5.57 -7.72 1.94
CA VAL A 61 -6.53 -6.79 1.33
C VAL A 61 -6.19 -5.35 1.72
N ALA A 62 -6.18 -4.46 0.73
CA ALA A 62 -5.88 -3.05 0.92
C ALA A 62 -6.76 -2.19 0.04
N THR A 63 -6.90 -0.92 0.41
CA THR A 63 -7.64 0.08 -0.36
C THR A 63 -6.72 1.27 -0.63
N ALA A 64 -6.77 1.81 -1.84
CA ALA A 64 -6.02 2.99 -2.22
C ALA A 64 -6.68 4.22 -1.59
N GLU A 65 -6.05 4.80 -0.55
CA GLU A 65 -6.63 5.90 0.21
C GLU A 65 -5.68 7.08 0.37
N ASP A 66 -4.41 6.92 -0.01
CA ASP A 66 -3.40 7.95 0.22
C ASP A 66 -2.50 8.10 -1.00
N CYS A 67 -1.69 9.15 -0.99
CA CYS A 67 -0.69 9.39 -2.01
C CYS A 67 0.55 9.99 -1.35
N GLY A 68 1.62 10.12 -2.13
CA GLY A 68 2.86 10.73 -1.64
C GLY A 68 3.67 11.26 -2.80
N GLY A 69 4.52 12.27 -2.53
CA GLY A 69 5.30 12.92 -3.57
C GLY A 69 6.25 12.01 -4.33
N SER A 70 6.72 10.94 -3.68
CA SER A 70 7.62 9.96 -4.29
C SER A 70 6.91 8.69 -4.74
N ILE A 71 5.59 8.56 -4.52
CA ILE A 71 4.82 7.37 -4.86
C ILE A 71 4.22 7.58 -6.25
N LYS A 72 5.01 7.28 -7.27
CA LYS A 72 4.65 7.50 -8.67
C LYS A 72 4.76 6.22 -9.49
N GLY A 73 3.89 6.09 -10.48
CA GLY A 73 3.86 4.91 -11.36
C GLY A 73 3.46 3.66 -10.60
N ASN A 74 4.14 2.56 -10.89
CA ASN A 74 3.91 1.26 -10.24
C ASN A 74 4.67 1.18 -8.91
N ARG A 75 4.46 2.17 -8.06
CA ARG A 75 5.04 2.24 -6.73
C ARG A 75 3.92 2.43 -5.72
N ILE A 76 4.00 1.69 -4.61
CA ILE A 76 3.02 1.75 -3.53
C ILE A 76 3.74 1.87 -2.20
N ASP A 77 3.04 2.36 -1.19
CA ASP A 77 3.60 2.53 0.15
C ASP A 77 2.61 1.92 1.13
N LEU A 78 3.04 0.85 1.80
CA LEU A 78 2.19 0.03 2.64
C LEU A 78 2.24 0.52 4.08
N PHE A 79 1.09 0.72 4.68
CA PHE A 79 1.00 1.14 6.07
C PHE A 79 1.20 -0.03 7.01
N PHE A 80 2.03 0.18 8.03
CA PHE A 80 2.21 -0.75 9.15
C PHE A 80 2.00 0.00 10.47
N ASP A 81 1.61 -0.72 11.51
CA ASP A 81 1.32 -0.10 12.81
C ASP A 81 2.58 0.42 13.51
N THR A 82 3.74 -0.20 13.28
CA THR A 82 4.96 0.14 14.00
C THR A 82 6.12 0.44 13.05
N TYR A 83 7.02 1.28 13.51
CA TYR A 83 8.25 1.59 12.78
C TYR A 83 9.10 0.32 12.60
N TYR A 84 9.10 -0.55 13.61
CA TYR A 84 9.83 -1.81 13.54
C TYR A 84 9.37 -2.66 12.34
N GLU A 85 8.05 -2.77 12.15
CA GLU A 85 7.51 -3.51 11.00
C GLU A 85 7.91 -2.88 9.67
N CYS A 86 7.96 -1.54 9.60
CA CYS A 86 8.43 -0.85 8.40
C CYS A 86 9.87 -1.20 8.06
N ILE A 87 10.74 -1.24 9.06
CA ILE A 87 12.15 -1.59 8.89
C ILE A 87 12.28 -3.04 8.43
N GLN A 88 11.51 -3.94 9.01
CA GLN A 88 11.52 -5.36 8.63
C GLN A 88 11.03 -5.57 7.20
N PHE A 89 10.02 -4.81 6.79
CA PHE A 89 9.50 -4.91 5.42
C PHE A 89 10.51 -4.38 4.40
N GLY A 90 11.08 -3.22 4.68
CA GLY A 90 12.07 -2.58 3.81
C GLY A 90 11.45 -2.12 2.49
N VAL A 91 12.18 -2.36 1.40
CA VAL A 91 11.73 -2.07 0.03
C VAL A 91 11.75 -3.39 -0.74
N ARG A 92 10.64 -3.76 -1.34
CA ARG A 92 10.58 -5.03 -2.08
C ARG A 92 9.56 -4.99 -3.20
N SER A 93 9.72 -5.92 -4.15
CA SER A 93 8.74 -6.11 -5.22
C SER A 93 7.53 -6.83 -4.69
N CYS A 94 6.34 -6.35 -5.10
CA CYS A 94 5.08 -6.97 -4.75
C CYS A 94 4.22 -7.16 -5.99
N THR A 95 3.39 -8.20 -5.95
CA THR A 95 2.32 -8.38 -6.92
C THR A 95 1.04 -7.84 -6.31
N VAL A 96 0.38 -6.97 -7.05
CA VAL A 96 -0.85 -6.30 -6.63
C VAL A 96 -2.00 -6.80 -7.51
N TYR A 97 -2.93 -7.51 -6.91
CA TYR A 97 -4.12 -8.01 -7.61
C TYR A 97 -5.25 -7.01 -7.41
N ILE A 98 -5.72 -6.40 -8.49
CA ILE A 98 -6.83 -5.45 -8.44
C ILE A 98 -8.12 -6.25 -8.34
N LEU A 99 -8.82 -6.10 -7.22
CA LEU A 99 -10.02 -6.90 -6.93
C LEU A 99 -11.24 -6.36 -7.68
N THR A 100 -12.09 -7.27 -8.06
CA THR A 100 -13.36 -6.94 -8.72
C THR A 100 -14.52 -6.91 -7.73
#